data_623a79d074bf0927d8d15e4292ad8ec2
#
_entry.id   623a79d074bf0927d8d15e4292ad8ec2
#
_cell.length_a   1.000
_cell.length_b   1.000
_cell.length_c   1.000
_cell.angle_alpha   90.00
_cell.angle_beta   90.00
_cell.angle_gamma   90.00
#
_symmetry.space_group_name_H-M   'P 1'
#
loop_
_entity.id
_entity.type
_entity.pdbx_description
1 polymer ?
#
loop_
_entity_poly.entity_id
_entity_poly.type
_entity_poly.pdbx_seq_one_letter_code
_entity_poly.pdbx_strand_id
1 'polypeptide(L)'
;MSVTLSTARLVLRPWTAADRGPFAQLNADPAVMEFFPAPLTRAESDVLMDRLMDGFAQHGFGLWALEVPGAGLVGFTGLSVPSYETPFTPCVEVGWRLARHAWGHGYAREAAREALRFGFEVAGLREIVSFTVPANVRSRRVMEALGMTRDVTGDFEHPRLPVGHPLRPHVLYRIAGPARR
;
A
#
# COMPACT_ATOMS: atom_id res chain seq x y z
N MET A 1 -7.96 -17.19 7.29
CA MET A 1 -8.16 -16.33 8.49
C MET A 1 -7.28 -15.09 8.33
N SER A 2 -7.87 -13.91 8.42
CA SER A 2 -7.11 -12.66 8.31
C SER A 2 -6.36 -12.41 9.63
N VAL A 3 -5.05 -12.24 9.56
CA VAL A 3 -4.20 -11.99 10.72
C VAL A 3 -4.26 -10.50 11.09
N THR A 4 -4.32 -10.19 12.38
CA THR A 4 -4.12 -8.83 12.91
C THR A 4 -2.65 -8.68 13.30
N LEU A 5 -2.03 -7.57 12.88
CA LEU A 5 -0.68 -7.21 13.24
C LEU A 5 -0.70 -5.97 14.13
N SER A 6 0.26 -5.85 15.03
CA SER A 6 0.34 -4.71 15.94
C SER A 6 1.75 -4.14 15.98
N THR A 7 1.85 -2.84 16.10
CA THR A 7 3.10 -2.12 16.32
C THR A 7 3.03 -1.37 17.66
N ALA A 8 3.98 -0.52 17.95
CA ALA A 8 3.96 0.29 19.18
C ALA A 8 2.76 1.25 19.25
N ARG A 9 2.27 1.74 18.09
CA ARG A 9 1.23 2.78 18.03
C ARG A 9 0.04 2.43 17.15
N LEU A 10 0.09 1.31 16.40
CA LEU A 10 -0.85 1.03 15.32
C LEU A 10 -1.34 -0.42 15.39
N VAL A 11 -2.58 -0.61 14.93
CA VAL A 11 -3.16 -1.92 14.67
C VAL A 11 -3.47 -2.03 13.18
N LEU A 12 -2.94 -3.08 12.56
CA LEU A 12 -3.24 -3.47 11.19
C LEU A 12 -4.23 -4.64 11.27
N ARG A 13 -5.47 -4.38 10.98
CA ARG A 13 -6.56 -5.34 11.18
C ARG A 13 -7.35 -5.63 9.90
N PRO A 14 -8.10 -6.72 9.87
CA PRO A 14 -9.09 -6.94 8.82
C PRO A 14 -10.06 -5.77 8.70
N TRP A 15 -10.57 -5.57 7.49
CA TRP A 15 -11.61 -4.59 7.21
C TRP A 15 -12.95 -5.02 7.83
N THR A 16 -13.73 -4.04 8.26
CA THR A 16 -15.09 -4.22 8.76
C THR A 16 -16.07 -3.34 8.01
N ALA A 17 -17.36 -3.62 8.09
CA ALA A 17 -18.38 -2.79 7.46
C ALA A 17 -18.37 -1.34 7.98
N ALA A 18 -17.97 -1.12 9.24
CA ALA A 18 -17.86 0.21 9.83
C ALA A 18 -16.78 1.08 9.17
N ASP A 19 -15.79 0.47 8.50
CA ASP A 19 -14.70 1.19 7.84
C ASP A 19 -15.12 1.84 6.52
N ARG A 20 -16.23 1.43 5.90
CA ARG A 20 -16.69 1.95 4.60
C ARG A 20 -16.84 3.46 4.57
N GLY A 21 -17.40 4.05 5.63
CA GLY A 21 -17.56 5.51 5.74
C GLY A 21 -16.23 6.26 5.78
N PRO A 22 -15.39 6.01 6.79
CA PRO A 22 -14.05 6.60 6.89
C PRO A 22 -13.17 6.34 5.67
N PHE A 23 -13.23 5.15 5.07
CA PHE A 23 -12.48 4.80 3.87
C PHE A 23 -12.92 5.61 2.65
N ALA A 24 -14.22 5.83 2.47
CA ALA A 24 -14.73 6.67 1.40
C ALA A 24 -14.32 8.13 1.57
N GLN A 25 -14.30 8.66 2.80
CA GLN A 25 -13.80 10.01 3.08
C GLN A 25 -12.32 10.15 2.72
N LEU A 26 -11.50 9.17 3.07
CA LEU A 26 -10.08 9.11 2.72
C LEU A 26 -9.88 9.12 1.19
N ASN A 27 -10.64 8.31 0.45
CA ASN A 27 -10.53 8.18 -0.99
C ASN A 27 -11.15 9.36 -1.77
N ALA A 28 -11.99 10.17 -1.12
CA ALA A 28 -12.57 11.39 -1.69
C ALA A 28 -11.69 12.64 -1.46
N ASP A 29 -10.68 12.57 -0.59
CA ASP A 29 -9.78 13.71 -0.30
C ASP A 29 -8.81 13.94 -1.46
N PRO A 30 -8.88 15.10 -2.17
CA PRO A 30 -8.00 15.38 -3.30
C PRO A 30 -6.51 15.39 -2.93
N ALA A 31 -6.17 15.77 -1.69
CA ALA A 31 -4.76 15.77 -1.25
C ALA A 31 -4.24 14.35 -1.03
N VAL A 32 -5.08 13.43 -0.57
CA VAL A 32 -4.74 12.00 -0.45
C VAL A 32 -4.61 11.36 -1.82
N MET A 33 -5.47 11.76 -2.75
CA MET A 33 -5.54 11.21 -4.10
C MET A 33 -4.72 12.00 -5.15
N GLU A 34 -3.85 12.91 -4.71
CA GLU A 34 -3.02 13.77 -5.58
C GLU A 34 -2.27 13.00 -6.68
N PHE A 35 -1.80 11.79 -6.36
CA PHE A 35 -1.05 10.93 -7.29
C PHE A 35 -1.87 9.74 -7.82
N PHE A 36 -3.18 9.89 -7.84
CA PHE A 36 -4.13 8.97 -8.47
C PHE A 36 -4.93 9.71 -9.54
N PRO A 37 -5.51 9.00 -10.52
CA PRO A 37 -6.22 9.65 -11.64
C PRO A 37 -7.34 10.60 -11.21
N ALA A 38 -8.06 10.25 -10.15
CA ALA A 38 -9.11 11.08 -9.55
C ALA A 38 -9.41 10.62 -8.11
N PRO A 39 -10.00 11.46 -7.27
CA PRO A 39 -10.71 11.03 -6.07
C PRO A 39 -11.81 10.02 -6.41
N LEU A 40 -12.09 9.11 -5.48
CA LEU A 40 -13.12 8.09 -5.70
C LEU A 40 -14.48 8.57 -5.18
N THR A 41 -15.52 8.22 -5.90
CA THR A 41 -16.90 8.26 -5.39
C THR A 41 -17.09 7.25 -4.27
N ARG A 42 -18.19 7.36 -3.53
CA ARG A 42 -18.54 6.38 -2.49
C ARG A 42 -18.65 4.96 -3.06
N ALA A 43 -19.31 4.80 -4.19
CA ALA A 43 -19.48 3.49 -4.83
C ALA A 43 -18.16 2.88 -5.27
N GLU A 44 -17.26 3.65 -5.88
CA GLU A 44 -15.91 3.19 -6.26
C GLU A 44 -15.06 2.83 -5.05
N SER A 45 -15.18 3.58 -3.95
CA SER A 45 -14.50 3.27 -2.69
C SER A 45 -15.01 1.97 -2.09
N ASP A 46 -16.32 1.72 -2.10
CA ASP A 46 -16.90 0.48 -1.61
C ASP A 46 -16.43 -0.72 -2.43
N VAL A 47 -16.42 -0.61 -3.77
CA VAL A 47 -15.86 -1.64 -4.67
C VAL A 47 -14.36 -1.88 -4.40
N LEU A 48 -13.60 -0.82 -4.16
CA LEU A 48 -12.18 -0.96 -3.80
C LEU A 48 -12.04 -1.74 -2.49
N MET A 49 -12.81 -1.42 -1.46
CA MET A 49 -12.75 -2.12 -0.17
C MET A 49 -13.08 -3.60 -0.30
N ASP A 50 -14.09 -3.97 -1.11
CA ASP A 50 -14.43 -5.36 -1.37
C ASP A 50 -13.23 -6.11 -1.99
N ARG A 51 -12.53 -5.50 -2.96
CA ARG A 51 -11.30 -6.08 -3.55
C ARG A 51 -10.16 -6.23 -2.54
N LEU A 52 -10.03 -5.28 -1.61
CA LEU A 52 -9.01 -5.39 -0.54
C LEU A 52 -9.32 -6.55 0.40
N MET A 53 -10.59 -6.79 0.70
CA MET A 53 -11.04 -7.95 1.50
C MET A 53 -10.78 -9.27 0.78
N ASP A 54 -11.08 -9.34 -0.52
CA ASP A 54 -10.86 -10.53 -1.36
C ASP A 54 -9.38 -10.92 -1.44
N GLY A 55 -8.46 -9.94 -1.44
CA GLY A 55 -7.03 -10.17 -1.49
C GLY A 55 -6.53 -11.08 -0.36
N PHE A 56 -7.07 -10.93 0.85
CA PHE A 56 -6.74 -11.79 1.98
C PHE A 56 -7.17 -13.24 1.78
N ALA A 57 -8.33 -13.46 1.17
CA ALA A 57 -8.83 -14.80 0.88
C ALA A 57 -7.99 -15.51 -0.19
N GLN A 58 -7.48 -14.75 -1.17
CA GLN A 58 -6.73 -15.30 -2.30
C GLN A 58 -5.26 -15.59 -1.97
N HIS A 59 -4.61 -14.73 -1.17
CA HIS A 59 -3.16 -14.76 -0.99
C HIS A 59 -2.72 -15.06 0.44
N GLY A 60 -3.62 -15.07 1.43
CA GLY A 60 -3.27 -15.18 2.85
C GLY A 60 -2.67 -13.89 3.44
N PHE A 61 -2.55 -12.84 2.62
CA PHE A 61 -2.15 -11.48 3.01
C PHE A 61 -2.90 -10.44 2.19
N GLY A 62 -2.85 -9.19 2.58
CA GLY A 62 -3.57 -8.13 1.89
C GLY A 62 -3.20 -6.74 2.39
N LEU A 63 -4.00 -5.76 2.02
CA LEU A 63 -3.90 -4.40 2.53
C LEU A 63 -4.81 -4.26 3.75
N TRP A 64 -4.22 -4.21 4.95
CA TRP A 64 -4.93 -4.10 6.23
C TRP A 64 -5.49 -2.69 6.43
N ALA A 65 -6.65 -2.63 7.07
CA ALA A 65 -7.14 -1.41 7.68
C ALA A 65 -6.16 -0.98 8.78
N LEU A 66 -5.70 0.27 8.72
CA LEU A 66 -4.74 0.83 9.67
C LEU A 66 -5.49 1.68 10.70
N GLU A 67 -5.36 1.30 11.96
CA GLU A 67 -6.02 1.97 13.07
C GLU A 67 -4.99 2.53 14.06
N VAL A 68 -5.26 3.75 14.55
CA VAL A 68 -4.61 4.30 15.74
C VAL A 68 -5.56 4.08 16.91
N PRO A 69 -5.18 3.35 17.98
CA PRO A 69 -6.02 3.14 19.15
C PRO A 69 -6.57 4.46 19.71
N GLY A 70 -7.88 4.53 19.84
CA GLY A 70 -8.59 5.74 20.30
C GLY A 70 -8.88 6.79 19.22
N ALA A 71 -8.26 6.71 18.03
CA ALA A 71 -8.54 7.62 16.91
C ALA A 71 -9.26 6.95 15.73
N GLY A 72 -9.36 5.62 15.72
CA GLY A 72 -10.03 4.85 14.67
C GLY A 72 -9.21 4.66 13.39
N LEU A 73 -9.90 4.44 12.27
CA LEU A 73 -9.28 4.21 10.96
C LEU A 73 -8.54 5.46 10.48
N VAL A 74 -7.25 5.30 10.20
CA VAL A 74 -6.38 6.36 9.66
C VAL A 74 -5.89 6.07 8.24
N GLY A 75 -6.21 4.91 7.68
CA GLY A 75 -5.81 4.54 6.34
C GLY A 75 -5.69 3.04 6.16
N PHE A 76 -4.78 2.65 5.29
CA PHE A 76 -4.40 1.25 5.08
C PHE A 76 -2.94 1.10 4.71
N THR A 77 -2.41 -0.09 4.96
CA THR A 77 -1.11 -0.54 4.49
C THR A 77 -1.08 -2.05 4.36
N GLY A 78 -0.11 -2.58 3.64
CA GLY A 78 0.09 -4.01 3.56
C GLY A 78 0.67 -4.45 2.23
N LEU A 79 0.38 -5.71 1.89
CA LEU A 79 0.93 -6.39 0.75
C LEU A 79 -0.17 -6.65 -0.28
N SER A 80 0.14 -6.48 -1.56
CA SER A 80 -0.78 -6.77 -2.66
C SER A 80 -0.06 -7.42 -3.85
N VAL A 81 -0.82 -8.20 -4.62
CA VAL A 81 -0.34 -8.74 -5.90
C VAL A 81 -0.97 -7.91 -7.01
N PRO A 82 -0.19 -7.17 -7.79
CA PRO A 82 -0.72 -6.40 -8.93
C PRO A 82 -1.44 -7.31 -9.91
N SER A 83 -2.65 -6.91 -10.34
CA SER A 83 -3.48 -7.65 -11.29
C SER A 83 -3.29 -7.20 -12.74
N TYR A 84 -2.12 -6.69 -13.06
CA TYR A 84 -1.68 -6.29 -14.39
C TYR A 84 -0.22 -6.69 -14.61
N GLU A 85 0.18 -6.78 -15.86
CA GLU A 85 1.53 -7.17 -16.24
C GLU A 85 2.47 -5.97 -16.34
N THR A 86 3.67 -6.15 -15.83
CA THR A 86 4.83 -5.27 -15.98
C THR A 86 6.08 -6.12 -16.19
N PRO A 87 7.21 -5.55 -16.59
CA PRO A 87 8.45 -6.34 -16.77
C PRO A 87 8.95 -7.09 -15.53
N PHE A 88 8.46 -6.72 -14.33
CA PHE A 88 8.85 -7.32 -13.05
C PHE A 88 7.74 -8.14 -12.38
N THR A 89 6.60 -8.33 -13.00
CA THR A 89 5.55 -9.24 -12.53
C THR A 89 5.85 -10.68 -12.92
N PRO A 90 5.46 -11.69 -12.11
CA PRO A 90 4.69 -11.57 -10.87
C PRO A 90 5.52 -11.00 -9.72
N CYS A 91 4.93 -10.14 -8.91
CA CYS A 91 5.58 -9.56 -7.74
C CYS A 91 4.58 -9.35 -6.61
N VAL A 92 5.09 -9.06 -5.41
CA VAL A 92 4.30 -8.57 -4.28
C VAL A 92 4.71 -7.14 -3.99
N GLU A 93 3.74 -6.25 -3.93
CA GLU A 93 3.92 -4.84 -3.64
C GLU A 93 3.59 -4.53 -2.19
N VAL A 94 4.41 -3.74 -1.50
CA VAL A 94 4.03 -3.06 -0.26
C VAL A 94 3.50 -1.67 -0.60
N GLY A 95 2.28 -1.36 -0.09
CA GLY A 95 1.62 -0.08 -0.35
C GLY A 95 0.98 0.51 0.90
N TRP A 96 0.68 1.81 0.84
CA TRP A 96 0.02 2.56 1.91
C TRP A 96 -0.77 3.73 1.36
N ARG A 97 -1.83 4.09 2.06
CA ARG A 97 -2.60 5.32 1.88
C ARG A 97 -3.16 5.76 3.22
N LEU A 98 -2.81 6.94 3.69
CA LEU A 98 -3.23 7.48 4.96
C LEU A 98 -4.04 8.75 4.78
N ALA A 99 -5.02 8.93 5.66
CA ALA A 99 -5.77 10.17 5.78
C ALA A 99 -4.82 11.33 6.13
N ARG A 100 -5.14 12.51 5.65
CA ARG A 100 -4.29 13.70 5.74
C ARG A 100 -3.89 14.06 7.19
N HIS A 101 -4.83 13.90 8.15
CA HIS A 101 -4.56 14.15 9.56
C HIS A 101 -3.57 13.15 10.20
N ALA A 102 -3.32 12.02 9.54
CA ALA A 102 -2.36 11.02 10.01
C ALA A 102 -0.95 11.18 9.38
N TRP A 103 -0.75 12.18 8.52
CA TRP A 103 0.55 12.45 7.94
C TRP A 103 1.52 13.08 8.94
N GLY A 104 2.82 12.94 8.69
CA GLY A 104 3.86 13.53 9.54
C GLY A 104 4.17 12.77 10.83
N HIS A 105 3.34 11.79 11.23
CA HIS A 105 3.52 11.00 12.45
C HIS A 105 4.43 9.77 12.29
N GLY A 106 4.87 9.47 11.07
CA GLY A 106 5.67 8.28 10.76
C GLY A 106 4.87 6.97 10.67
N TYR A 107 3.56 7.03 10.71
CA TYR A 107 2.68 5.86 10.71
C TYR A 107 2.83 4.99 9.46
N ALA A 108 2.95 5.58 8.27
CA ALA A 108 3.15 4.81 7.04
C ALA A 108 4.42 3.95 7.11
N ARG A 109 5.54 4.51 7.58
CA ARG A 109 6.79 3.78 7.75
C ARG A 109 6.68 2.68 8.81
N GLU A 110 6.05 2.97 9.95
CA GLU A 110 5.89 2.01 11.05
C GLU A 110 5.04 0.81 10.61
N ALA A 111 3.89 1.08 10.00
CA ALA A 111 2.97 0.06 9.54
C ALA A 111 3.54 -0.75 8.36
N ALA A 112 4.16 -0.10 7.38
CA ALA A 112 4.76 -0.79 6.24
C ALA A 112 5.94 -1.67 6.65
N ARG A 113 6.72 -1.28 7.67
CA ARG A 113 7.78 -2.14 8.24
C ARG A 113 7.21 -3.44 8.81
N GLU A 114 6.09 -3.36 9.52
CA GLU A 114 5.42 -4.55 10.04
C GLU A 114 4.85 -5.43 8.93
N ALA A 115 4.28 -4.82 7.87
CA ALA A 115 3.84 -5.55 6.69
C ALA A 115 5.00 -6.25 5.96
N LEU A 116 6.17 -5.60 5.83
CA LEU A 116 7.38 -6.21 5.28
C LEU A 116 7.86 -7.38 6.14
N ARG A 117 7.91 -7.22 7.49
CA ARG A 117 8.25 -8.30 8.42
C ARG A 117 7.33 -9.50 8.21
N PHE A 118 6.02 -9.28 8.17
CA PHE A 118 5.05 -10.34 7.89
C PHE A 118 5.32 -11.01 6.54
N GLY A 119 5.58 -10.23 5.50
CA GLY A 119 5.86 -10.75 4.16
C GLY A 119 7.07 -11.67 4.13
N PHE A 120 8.15 -11.31 4.80
CA PHE A 120 9.38 -12.11 4.81
C PHE A 120 9.32 -13.29 5.79
N GLU A 121 8.84 -13.07 7.01
CA GLU A 121 8.92 -14.06 8.08
C GLU A 121 7.74 -15.05 8.06
N VAL A 122 6.53 -14.58 7.72
CA VAL A 122 5.31 -15.38 7.77
C VAL A 122 4.89 -15.85 6.38
N ALA A 123 4.77 -14.94 5.39
CA ALA A 123 4.39 -15.30 4.03
C ALA A 123 5.55 -15.89 3.22
N GLY A 124 6.79 -15.84 3.71
CA GLY A 124 7.94 -16.48 3.11
C GLY A 124 8.39 -15.84 1.78
N LEU A 125 8.04 -14.59 1.56
CA LEU A 125 8.43 -13.85 0.35
C LEU A 125 9.95 -13.65 0.31
N ARG A 126 10.53 -13.65 -0.90
CA ARG A 126 11.95 -13.41 -1.10
C ARG A 126 12.26 -11.96 -1.42
N GLU A 127 11.35 -11.31 -2.11
CA GLU A 127 11.44 -9.91 -2.52
C GLU A 127 10.07 -9.27 -2.42
N ILE A 128 10.05 -7.98 -2.05
CA ILE A 128 8.85 -7.14 -2.07
C ILE A 128 9.22 -5.85 -2.79
N VAL A 129 8.33 -5.36 -3.64
CA VAL A 129 8.49 -4.12 -4.39
C VAL A 129 7.58 -3.03 -3.86
N SER A 130 7.85 -1.79 -4.24
CA SER A 130 6.93 -0.66 -4.11
C SER A 130 7.19 0.30 -5.26
N PHE A 131 6.16 0.95 -5.77
CA PHE A 131 6.29 1.87 -6.89
C PHE A 131 5.32 3.04 -6.74
N THR A 132 5.68 4.15 -7.37
CA THR A 132 4.87 5.36 -7.37
C THR A 132 5.32 6.28 -8.50
N VAL A 133 4.56 7.34 -8.76
CA VAL A 133 5.00 8.38 -9.71
C VAL A 133 6.25 9.12 -9.18
N PRO A 134 7.17 9.56 -10.04
CA PRO A 134 8.40 10.25 -9.64
C PRO A 134 8.18 11.45 -8.72
N ALA A 135 7.08 12.19 -8.94
CA ALA A 135 6.71 13.38 -8.18
C ALA A 135 6.25 13.10 -6.74
N ASN A 136 5.86 11.84 -6.41
CA ASN A 136 5.42 11.47 -5.07
C ASN A 136 6.62 11.30 -4.11
N VAL A 137 7.27 12.40 -3.79
CA VAL A 137 8.45 12.44 -2.90
C VAL A 137 8.11 11.89 -1.51
N ARG A 138 6.88 12.08 -1.04
CA ARG A 138 6.45 11.53 0.28
C ARG A 138 6.55 10.01 0.32
N SER A 139 5.99 9.31 -0.64
CA SER A 139 6.07 7.83 -0.70
C SER A 139 7.50 7.35 -0.93
N ARG A 140 8.27 8.01 -1.80
CA ARG A 140 9.67 7.65 -2.04
C ARG A 140 10.52 7.73 -0.78
N ARG A 141 10.35 8.78 0.04
CA ARG A 141 11.03 8.89 1.35
C ARG A 141 10.64 7.76 2.31
N VAL A 142 9.40 7.30 2.28
CA VAL A 142 8.99 6.13 3.08
C VAL A 142 9.68 4.86 2.58
N MET A 143 9.72 4.62 1.27
CA MET A 143 10.43 3.48 0.67
C MET A 143 11.91 3.47 1.08
N GLU A 144 12.59 4.59 0.94
CA GLU A 144 14.00 4.77 1.32
C GLU A 144 14.22 4.52 2.83
N ALA A 145 13.34 5.06 3.68
CA ALA A 145 13.39 4.87 5.14
C ALA A 145 13.05 3.43 5.59
N LEU A 146 12.43 2.63 4.73
CA LEU A 146 12.22 1.20 4.92
C LEU A 146 13.44 0.37 4.49
N GLY A 147 14.44 0.98 3.87
CA GLY A 147 15.63 0.30 3.33
C GLY A 147 15.43 -0.26 1.92
N MET A 148 14.39 0.16 1.22
CA MET A 148 14.18 -0.22 -0.17
C MET A 148 15.18 0.50 -1.07
N THR A 149 15.70 -0.20 -2.07
CA THR A 149 16.64 0.35 -3.06
C THR A 149 15.91 0.66 -4.36
N ARG A 150 16.19 1.85 -4.93
CA ARG A 150 15.66 2.24 -6.23
C ARG A 150 16.23 1.34 -7.33
N ASP A 151 15.36 0.73 -8.12
CA ASP A 151 15.70 0.01 -9.35
C ASP A 151 15.40 0.90 -10.56
N VAL A 152 16.41 1.65 -11.03
CA VAL A 152 16.25 2.59 -12.15
C VAL A 152 15.92 1.86 -13.45
N THR A 153 16.42 0.64 -13.61
CA THR A 153 16.16 -0.18 -14.82
C THR A 153 14.77 -0.78 -14.83
N GLY A 154 14.12 -0.82 -13.67
CA GLY A 154 12.75 -1.29 -13.49
C GLY A 154 11.69 -0.19 -13.54
N ASP A 155 12.07 1.07 -13.82
CA ASP A 155 11.09 2.14 -14.05
C ASP A 155 10.16 1.77 -15.20
N PHE A 156 8.86 2.07 -15.08
CA PHE A 156 7.88 1.60 -16.04
C PHE A 156 6.73 2.58 -16.27
N GLU A 157 6.00 2.35 -17.34
CA GLU A 157 4.78 3.05 -17.69
C GLU A 157 3.58 2.25 -17.17
N HIS A 158 2.80 2.84 -16.23
CA HIS A 158 1.68 2.13 -15.61
C HIS A 158 0.62 1.72 -16.65
N PRO A 159 0.35 0.41 -16.85
CA PRO A 159 -0.42 -0.06 -18.01
C PRO A 159 -1.91 0.33 -18.00
N ARG A 160 -2.45 0.66 -16.84
CA ARG A 160 -3.86 1.09 -16.69
C ARG A 160 -4.08 2.56 -16.99
N LEU A 161 -3.02 3.32 -17.27
CA LEU A 161 -3.12 4.74 -17.60
C LEU A 161 -2.88 4.96 -19.09
N PRO A 162 -3.63 5.86 -19.74
CA PRO A 162 -3.46 6.18 -21.14
C PRO A 162 -2.03 6.66 -21.46
N VAL A 163 -1.58 6.43 -22.69
CA VAL A 163 -0.31 6.98 -23.20
C VAL A 163 -0.35 8.50 -23.09
N GLY A 164 0.72 9.10 -22.55
CA GLY A 164 0.81 10.55 -22.33
C GLY A 164 0.15 11.07 -21.04
N HIS A 165 -0.47 10.20 -20.24
CA HIS A 165 -1.02 10.62 -18.96
C HIS A 165 0.12 11.01 -17.99
N PRO A 166 0.07 12.16 -17.29
CA PRO A 166 1.18 12.65 -16.45
C PRO A 166 1.53 11.74 -15.27
N LEU A 167 0.58 10.93 -14.80
CA LEU A 167 0.81 9.95 -13.73
C LEU A 167 1.19 8.55 -14.24
N ARG A 168 1.43 8.39 -15.55
CA ARG A 168 1.77 7.09 -16.13
C ARG A 168 3.20 6.63 -15.80
N PRO A 169 4.25 7.49 -15.83
CA PRO A 169 5.60 7.07 -15.43
C PRO A 169 5.67 6.72 -13.95
N HIS A 170 6.26 5.57 -13.62
CA HIS A 170 6.45 5.10 -12.25
C HIS A 170 7.91 4.73 -12.01
N VAL A 171 8.35 4.99 -10.78
CA VAL A 171 9.65 4.58 -10.26
C VAL A 171 9.50 3.33 -9.40
N LEU A 172 10.42 2.37 -9.56
CA LEU A 172 10.40 1.09 -8.87
C LEU A 172 11.43 1.07 -7.75
N TYR A 173 11.03 0.54 -6.60
CA TYR A 173 11.88 0.25 -5.45
C TYR A 173 11.74 -1.22 -5.06
N ARG A 174 12.83 -1.84 -4.59
CA ARG A 174 12.89 -3.25 -4.19
C ARG A 174 13.51 -3.42 -2.82
N ILE A 175 13.07 -4.45 -2.12
CA ILE A 175 13.72 -4.92 -0.90
C ILE A 175 13.71 -6.44 -0.90
N ALA A 176 14.89 -7.04 -0.67
CA ALA A 176 15.03 -8.48 -0.51
C ALA A 176 14.84 -8.87 0.96
N GLY A 177 14.23 -10.02 1.18
CA GLY A 177 14.16 -10.62 2.49
C GLY A 177 15.54 -11.08 2.98
N PRO A 178 15.69 -11.34 4.30
CA PRO A 178 16.93 -11.90 4.82
C PRO A 178 17.24 -13.24 4.16
N ALA A 179 18.54 -13.47 3.89
CA ALA A 179 18.98 -14.76 3.38
C ALA A 179 18.54 -15.88 4.34
N ARG A 180 17.77 -16.84 3.84
CA ARG A 180 17.44 -18.03 4.63
C ARG A 180 18.73 -18.84 4.83
N ARG A 181 19.11 -19.02 6.08
CA ARG A 181 20.18 -19.97 6.45
C ARG A 181 19.71 -21.41 6.32
#